data_b5d4d7e3a891aa78c4adfeef79629c24
#
_entry.id   b5d4d7e3a891aa78c4adfeef79629c24
#
_cell.length_a   1.000
_cell.length_b   1.000
_cell.length_c   1.000
_cell.angle_alpha   90.00
_cell.angle_beta   90.00
_cell.angle_gamma   90.00
#
_symmetry.space_group_name_H-M   'P 1'
#
loop_
_entity.id
_entity.type
_entity.pdbx_description
1 polymer ?
#
loop_
_entity_poly.entity_id
_entity_poly.type
_entity_poly.pdbx_seq_one_letter_code
_entity_poly.pdbx_strand_id
1 'polypeptide(L)'
;MEPATQTNITDFIETLLTSFEVRIQKIETVFSTSEAVNESSHALMNDFQHSLQDLRKERMQLNTMLRENLAKSGSLRKNDYDCLMDELFLLLDQKEKEAEDQFYRYIEDQKAMVSFLRQGILEIKNTEQNDNKKKIEEFKLELETILKAQQHRKEQAIAKFLEFQNINKKITNNFQQLLDQDIQIFCKDIKNVKKHLLEELV
;
A
#
# COMPACT_ATOMS: atom_id res chain seq x y z
N MET A 1 -14.17 50.16 -48.69
CA MET A 1 -13.15 49.15 -48.30
C MET A 1 -13.07 49.17 -46.79
N GLU A 2 -13.34 48.05 -46.19
CA GLU A 2 -13.03 47.55 -44.82
C GLU A 2 -14.21 46.84 -44.15
N PRO A 3 -14.38 45.55 -44.40
CA PRO A 3 -14.83 44.66 -43.33
C PRO A 3 -13.94 43.44 -43.10
N ALA A 4 -12.87 43.23 -43.92
CA ALA A 4 -12.10 41.99 -43.85
C ALA A 4 -11.12 41.92 -42.65
N THR A 5 -10.67 43.04 -42.09
CA THR A 5 -9.71 43.11 -40.98
C THR A 5 -10.37 42.88 -39.62
N GLN A 6 -11.62 43.27 -39.45
CA GLN A 6 -12.34 43.10 -38.18
C GLN A 6 -12.73 41.64 -37.91
N THR A 7 -13.13 40.90 -38.93
CA THR A 7 -13.48 39.48 -38.82
C THR A 7 -12.27 38.64 -38.43
N ASN A 8 -11.10 38.94 -38.96
CA ASN A 8 -9.84 38.21 -38.64
C ASN A 8 -9.38 38.39 -37.20
N ILE A 9 -9.62 39.55 -36.59
CA ILE A 9 -9.26 39.84 -35.18
C ILE A 9 -10.25 39.15 -34.24
N THR A 10 -11.53 39.11 -34.55
CA THR A 10 -12.55 38.45 -33.73
C THR A 10 -12.32 36.93 -33.74
N ASP A 11 -12.09 36.31 -34.90
CA ASP A 11 -11.77 34.89 -35.01
C ASP A 11 -10.49 34.52 -34.28
N PHE A 12 -9.48 35.39 -34.30
CA PHE A 12 -8.25 35.20 -33.55
C PHE A 12 -8.46 35.26 -32.04
N ILE A 13 -9.27 36.19 -31.54
CA ILE A 13 -9.62 36.34 -30.13
C ILE A 13 -10.46 35.14 -29.67
N GLU A 14 -11.44 34.68 -30.43
CA GLU A 14 -12.23 33.48 -30.12
C GLU A 14 -11.36 32.22 -30.06
N THR A 15 -10.44 32.05 -31.00
CA THR A 15 -9.49 30.94 -30.98
C THR A 15 -8.56 30.98 -29.73
N LEU A 16 -8.11 32.17 -29.36
CA LEU A 16 -7.35 32.36 -28.13
C LEU A 16 -8.14 32.00 -26.87
N LEU A 17 -9.38 32.51 -26.74
CA LEU A 17 -10.28 32.24 -25.63
C LEU A 17 -10.56 30.76 -25.50
N THR A 18 -10.93 30.07 -26.61
CA THR A 18 -11.15 28.61 -26.61
C THR A 18 -9.89 27.84 -26.18
N SER A 19 -8.72 28.27 -26.63
CA SER A 19 -7.45 27.67 -26.19
C SER A 19 -7.20 27.83 -24.69
N PHE A 20 -7.56 28.99 -24.12
CA PHE A 20 -7.45 29.21 -22.66
C PHE A 20 -8.46 28.38 -21.87
N GLU A 21 -9.71 28.31 -22.30
CA GLU A 21 -10.74 27.47 -21.66
C GLU A 21 -10.36 25.98 -21.64
N VAL A 22 -9.87 25.45 -22.76
CA VAL A 22 -9.37 24.06 -22.82
C VAL A 22 -8.19 23.84 -21.87
N ARG A 23 -7.31 24.82 -21.71
CA ARG A 23 -6.19 24.73 -20.74
C ARG A 23 -6.67 24.75 -19.30
N ILE A 24 -7.64 25.62 -18.97
CA ILE A 24 -8.24 25.68 -17.63
C ILE A 24 -8.91 24.35 -17.31
N GLN A 25 -9.74 23.80 -18.19
CA GLN A 25 -10.39 22.50 -17.98
C GLN A 25 -9.39 21.36 -17.77
N LYS A 26 -8.29 21.34 -18.52
CA LYS A 26 -7.23 20.32 -18.32
C LYS A 26 -6.57 20.46 -16.95
N ILE A 27 -6.32 21.67 -16.48
CA ILE A 27 -5.75 21.94 -15.16
C ILE A 27 -6.72 21.48 -14.07
N GLU A 28 -7.99 21.82 -14.15
CA GLU A 28 -9.04 21.40 -13.23
C GLU A 28 -9.17 19.87 -13.17
N THR A 29 -9.11 19.20 -14.33
CA THR A 29 -9.14 17.73 -14.41
C THR A 29 -7.95 17.12 -13.68
N VAL A 30 -6.75 17.68 -13.83
CA VAL A 30 -5.56 17.16 -13.12
C VAL A 30 -5.65 17.40 -11.61
N PHE A 31 -6.17 18.55 -11.18
CA PHE A 31 -6.36 18.80 -9.75
C PHE A 31 -7.40 17.87 -9.13
N SER A 32 -8.54 17.65 -9.76
CA SER A 32 -9.57 16.71 -9.29
C SER A 32 -9.06 15.26 -9.28
N THR A 33 -8.32 14.85 -10.30
CA THR A 33 -7.67 13.53 -10.33
C THR A 33 -6.64 13.37 -9.20
N SER A 34 -5.88 14.42 -8.92
CA SER A 34 -4.90 14.45 -7.83
C SER A 34 -5.56 14.31 -6.45
N GLU A 35 -6.71 14.95 -6.23
CA GLU A 35 -7.51 14.81 -5.01
C GLU A 35 -8.09 13.41 -4.87
N ALA A 36 -8.65 12.86 -5.94
CA ALA A 36 -9.16 11.49 -5.96
C ALA A 36 -8.08 10.45 -5.66
N VAL A 37 -6.85 10.64 -6.15
CA VAL A 37 -5.70 9.77 -5.81
C VAL A 37 -5.37 9.85 -4.33
N ASN A 38 -5.40 11.05 -3.74
CA ASN A 38 -5.12 11.23 -2.32
C ASN A 38 -6.19 10.57 -1.43
N GLU A 39 -7.48 10.75 -1.75
CA GLU A 39 -8.60 10.10 -1.07
C GLU A 39 -8.51 8.57 -1.19
N SER A 40 -8.24 8.05 -2.38
CA SER A 40 -8.05 6.62 -2.62
C SER A 40 -6.86 6.05 -1.83
N SER A 41 -5.78 6.81 -1.68
CA SER A 41 -4.62 6.42 -0.88
C SER A 41 -4.95 6.33 0.61
N HIS A 42 -5.77 7.25 1.13
CA HIS A 42 -6.25 7.20 2.51
C HIS A 42 -7.19 6.01 2.75
N ALA A 43 -8.13 5.75 1.84
CA ALA A 43 -9.01 4.60 1.93
C ALA A 43 -8.21 3.29 1.93
N LEU A 44 -7.25 3.16 1.02
CA LEU A 44 -6.38 1.98 0.92
C LEU A 44 -5.54 1.78 2.19
N MET A 45 -5.05 2.86 2.81
CA MET A 45 -4.34 2.79 4.08
C MET A 45 -5.24 2.28 5.21
N ASN A 46 -6.47 2.76 5.29
CA ASN A 46 -7.43 2.30 6.28
C ASN A 46 -7.76 0.82 6.11
N ASP A 47 -8.02 0.37 4.87
CA ASP A 47 -8.31 -1.03 4.56
C ASP A 47 -7.13 -1.94 4.92
N PHE A 48 -5.91 -1.50 4.63
CA PHE A 48 -4.69 -2.20 5.02
C PHE A 48 -4.55 -2.33 6.54
N GLN A 49 -4.74 -1.24 7.28
CA GLN A 49 -4.69 -1.25 8.74
C GLN A 49 -5.77 -2.14 9.37
N HIS A 50 -6.99 -2.13 8.83
CA HIS A 50 -8.05 -3.03 9.28
C HIS A 50 -7.68 -4.49 9.04
N SER A 51 -7.14 -4.82 7.86
CA SER A 51 -6.67 -6.17 7.55
C SER A 51 -5.58 -6.66 8.51
N LEU A 52 -4.62 -5.79 8.87
CA LEU A 52 -3.60 -6.12 9.87
C LEU A 52 -4.21 -6.34 11.27
N GLN A 53 -5.15 -5.49 11.68
CA GLN A 53 -5.84 -5.63 12.96
C GLN A 53 -6.61 -6.95 13.05
N ASP A 54 -7.29 -7.36 11.98
CA ASP A 54 -8.02 -8.63 11.93
C ASP A 54 -7.07 -9.82 12.05
N LEU A 55 -5.94 -9.81 11.35
CA LEU A 55 -4.90 -10.84 11.44
C LEU A 55 -4.28 -10.91 12.85
N ARG A 56 -4.02 -9.77 13.50
CA ARG A 56 -3.54 -9.70 14.89
C ARG A 56 -4.57 -10.29 15.86
N LYS A 57 -5.85 -9.98 15.67
CA LYS A 57 -6.94 -10.48 16.51
C LYS A 57 -7.10 -11.99 16.39
N GLU A 58 -7.09 -12.52 15.17
CA GLU A 58 -7.14 -13.95 14.90
C GLU A 58 -5.96 -14.69 15.58
N ARG A 59 -4.73 -14.18 15.42
CA ARG A 59 -3.52 -14.69 16.07
C ARG A 59 -3.64 -14.68 17.61
N MET A 60 -4.20 -13.63 18.18
CA MET A 60 -4.38 -13.49 19.62
C MET A 60 -5.40 -14.48 20.18
N GLN A 61 -6.50 -14.72 19.45
CA GLN A 61 -7.50 -15.72 19.82
C GLN A 61 -6.90 -17.12 19.80
N LEU A 62 -6.20 -17.49 18.72
CA LEU A 62 -5.53 -18.78 18.60
C LEU A 62 -4.52 -18.99 19.74
N ASN A 63 -3.69 -18.00 20.04
CA ASN A 63 -2.72 -18.05 21.11
C ASN A 63 -3.38 -18.30 22.47
N THR A 64 -4.51 -17.66 22.72
CA THR A 64 -5.29 -17.87 23.97
C THR A 64 -5.83 -19.30 24.04
N MET A 65 -6.38 -19.82 22.96
CA MET A 65 -6.90 -21.20 22.90
C MET A 65 -5.81 -22.24 23.12
N LEU A 66 -4.64 -22.07 22.54
CA LEU A 66 -3.48 -22.95 22.73
C LEU A 66 -2.99 -22.94 24.19
N ARG A 67 -2.88 -21.76 24.80
CA ARG A 67 -2.49 -21.61 26.22
C ARG A 67 -3.49 -22.31 27.15
N GLU A 68 -4.80 -22.12 26.92
CA GLU A 68 -5.83 -22.75 27.72
C GLU A 68 -5.81 -24.29 27.59
N ASN A 69 -5.65 -24.80 26.39
CA ASN A 69 -5.57 -26.23 26.13
C ASN A 69 -4.35 -26.88 26.82
N LEU A 70 -3.19 -26.25 26.74
CA LEU A 70 -1.98 -26.69 27.43
C LEU A 70 -2.08 -26.61 28.94
N ALA A 71 -2.72 -25.58 29.48
CA ALA A 71 -2.96 -25.42 30.90
C ALA A 71 -3.89 -26.55 31.43
N LYS A 72 -4.93 -26.91 30.69
CA LYS A 72 -5.84 -28.03 31.02
C LYS A 72 -5.12 -29.37 31.03
N SER A 73 -4.16 -29.55 30.14
CA SER A 73 -3.37 -30.80 30.04
C SER A 73 -2.29 -30.93 31.14
N GLY A 74 -2.04 -29.87 31.92
CA GLY A 74 -0.96 -29.81 32.88
C GLY A 74 0.46 -29.90 32.26
N SER A 75 0.54 -29.81 30.95
CA SER A 75 1.72 -30.09 30.12
C SER A 75 2.74 -28.95 30.12
N LEU A 76 2.29 -27.71 30.38
CA LEU A 76 3.20 -26.55 30.27
C LEU A 76 2.82 -25.42 31.26
N ARG A 77 3.85 -24.82 31.86
CA ARG A 77 3.69 -23.56 32.56
C ARG A 77 3.56 -22.40 31.56
N LYS A 78 2.87 -21.33 31.94
CA LYS A 78 2.64 -20.17 31.06
C LYS A 78 3.92 -19.58 30.47
N ASN A 79 4.98 -19.47 31.30
CA ASN A 79 6.27 -18.92 30.85
C ASN A 79 6.99 -19.85 29.85
N ASP A 80 6.82 -21.16 29.99
CA ASP A 80 7.45 -22.11 29.08
C ASP A 80 6.76 -22.10 27.71
N TYR A 81 5.45 -21.82 27.66
CA TYR A 81 4.72 -21.63 26.41
C TYR A 81 5.20 -20.36 25.67
N ASP A 82 5.36 -19.26 26.39
CA ASP A 82 5.82 -18.01 25.79
C ASP A 82 7.22 -18.19 25.17
N CYS A 83 8.16 -18.77 25.89
CA CYS A 83 9.48 -19.12 25.37
C CYS A 83 9.44 -20.07 24.16
N LEU A 84 8.49 -21.02 24.16
CA LEU A 84 8.32 -21.94 23.04
C LEU A 84 7.87 -21.23 21.76
N MET A 85 7.01 -20.23 21.87
CA MET A 85 6.42 -19.52 20.75
C MET A 85 7.20 -18.27 20.32
N ASP A 86 8.12 -17.77 21.15
CA ASP A 86 8.86 -16.52 20.93
C ASP A 86 9.42 -16.37 19.52
N GLU A 87 10.07 -17.42 19.02
CA GLU A 87 10.74 -17.40 17.72
C GLU A 87 9.75 -17.26 16.54
N LEU A 88 8.58 -17.91 16.64
CA LEU A 88 7.51 -17.77 15.65
C LEU A 88 6.85 -16.39 15.72
N PHE A 89 6.65 -15.87 16.91
CA PHE A 89 6.08 -14.54 17.09
C PHE A 89 7.05 -13.47 16.58
N LEU A 90 8.34 -13.61 16.85
CA LEU A 90 9.36 -12.70 16.35
C LEU A 90 9.39 -12.69 14.82
N LEU A 91 9.31 -13.87 14.19
CA LEU A 91 9.23 -13.97 12.72
C LEU A 91 7.98 -13.27 12.18
N LEU A 92 6.80 -13.49 12.79
CA LEU A 92 5.57 -12.85 12.40
C LEU A 92 5.64 -11.33 12.55
N ASP A 93 6.13 -10.83 13.67
CA ASP A 93 6.25 -9.41 13.94
C ASP A 93 7.23 -8.74 12.97
N GLN A 94 8.32 -9.43 12.62
CA GLN A 94 9.27 -8.96 11.62
C GLN A 94 8.60 -8.86 10.23
N LYS A 95 7.88 -9.89 9.80
CA LYS A 95 7.21 -9.91 8.49
C LYS A 95 6.06 -8.92 8.40
N GLU A 96 5.33 -8.75 9.48
CA GLU A 96 4.29 -7.71 9.61
C GLU A 96 4.90 -6.32 9.45
N LYS A 97 6.00 -6.04 10.15
CA LYS A 97 6.70 -4.77 10.05
C LYS A 97 7.28 -4.52 8.66
N GLU A 98 7.86 -5.53 8.00
CA GLU A 98 8.31 -5.43 6.61
C GLU A 98 7.16 -5.03 5.67
N ALA A 99 5.97 -5.63 5.83
CA ALA A 99 4.79 -5.30 5.06
C ALA A 99 4.28 -3.88 5.35
N GLU A 100 4.20 -3.48 6.62
CA GLU A 100 3.83 -2.12 7.03
C GLU A 100 4.79 -1.09 6.42
N ASP A 101 6.09 -1.26 6.55
CA ASP A 101 7.10 -0.32 6.06
C ASP A 101 7.03 -0.14 4.54
N GLN A 102 6.82 -1.22 3.78
CA GLN A 102 6.67 -1.15 2.33
C GLN A 102 5.37 -0.43 1.93
N PHE A 103 4.30 -0.69 2.65
CA PHE A 103 3.03 -0.05 2.38
C PHE A 103 3.05 1.45 2.69
N TYR A 104 3.63 1.84 3.83
CA TYR A 104 3.82 3.26 4.17
C TYR A 104 4.65 4.00 3.13
N ARG A 105 5.76 3.42 2.67
CA ARG A 105 6.59 4.01 1.61
C ARG A 105 5.78 4.19 0.31
N TYR A 106 4.98 3.22 -0.07
CA TYR A 106 4.12 3.35 -1.23
C TYR A 106 3.14 4.51 -1.11
N ILE A 107 2.48 4.68 0.05
CA ILE A 107 1.55 5.79 0.29
C ILE A 107 2.26 7.16 0.29
N GLU A 108 3.45 7.27 0.90
CA GLU A 108 4.23 8.51 0.87
C GLU A 108 4.65 8.89 -0.56
N ASP A 109 5.02 7.92 -1.38
CA ASP A 109 5.31 8.16 -2.79
C ASP A 109 4.08 8.63 -3.58
N GLN A 110 2.88 8.13 -3.28
CA GLN A 110 1.64 8.62 -3.87
C GLN A 110 1.43 10.11 -3.54
N LYS A 111 1.63 10.50 -2.29
CA LYS A 111 1.54 11.92 -1.87
C LYS A 111 2.59 12.79 -2.55
N ALA A 112 3.83 12.31 -2.65
CA ALA A 112 4.91 13.01 -3.35
C ALA A 112 4.59 13.22 -4.83
N MET A 113 4.02 12.21 -5.51
CA MET A 113 3.58 12.33 -6.89
C MET A 113 2.50 13.40 -7.07
N VAL A 114 1.50 13.43 -6.18
CA VAL A 114 0.45 14.46 -6.22
C VAL A 114 1.06 15.85 -6.11
N SER A 115 2.02 16.03 -5.21
CA SER A 115 2.74 17.30 -5.04
C SER A 115 3.55 17.68 -6.28
N PHE A 116 4.26 16.71 -6.87
CA PHE A 116 5.01 16.89 -8.11
C PHE A 116 4.10 17.30 -9.28
N LEU A 117 2.96 16.64 -9.46
CA LEU A 117 1.99 16.98 -10.50
C LEU A 117 1.47 18.43 -10.34
N ARG A 118 1.12 18.83 -9.13
CA ARG A 118 0.65 20.19 -8.83
C ARG A 118 1.72 21.22 -9.16
N GLN A 119 2.95 20.99 -8.72
CA GLN A 119 4.07 21.92 -8.96
C GLN A 119 4.39 22.03 -10.45
N GLY A 120 4.53 20.91 -11.17
CA GLY A 120 4.84 20.92 -12.60
C GLY A 120 3.80 21.65 -13.44
N ILE A 121 2.49 21.51 -13.11
CA ILE A 121 1.43 22.24 -13.80
C ILE A 121 1.52 23.75 -13.53
N LEU A 122 1.81 24.15 -12.28
CA LEU A 122 1.99 25.55 -11.95
C LEU A 122 3.20 26.17 -12.66
N GLU A 123 4.29 25.44 -12.77
CA GLU A 123 5.49 25.88 -13.51
C GLU A 123 5.21 26.03 -15.01
N ILE A 124 4.50 25.08 -15.64
CA ILE A 124 4.10 25.17 -17.04
C ILE A 124 3.17 26.37 -17.26
N LYS A 125 2.23 26.62 -16.33
CA LYS A 125 1.31 27.77 -16.41
C LYS A 125 2.04 29.12 -16.37
N ASN A 126 3.10 29.21 -15.57
CA ASN A 126 3.83 30.48 -15.34
C ASN A 126 4.96 30.75 -16.36
N THR A 127 5.18 29.85 -17.32
CA THR A 127 6.25 29.97 -18.31
C THR A 127 5.74 30.65 -19.57
N GLU A 128 6.58 31.51 -20.18
CA GLU A 128 6.29 32.19 -21.45
C GLU A 128 6.14 31.19 -22.61
N GLN A 129 5.31 31.54 -23.62
CA GLN A 129 4.85 30.63 -24.68
C GLN A 129 5.96 29.91 -25.47
N ASN A 130 7.14 30.51 -25.63
CA ASN A 130 8.24 29.94 -26.42
C ASN A 130 8.97 28.77 -25.75
N ASP A 131 9.02 28.74 -24.40
CA ASP A 131 9.70 27.68 -23.63
C ASP A 131 8.75 26.56 -23.15
N ASN A 132 7.45 26.76 -23.28
CA ASN A 132 6.44 25.84 -22.76
C ASN A 132 6.51 24.44 -23.40
N LYS A 133 6.82 24.32 -24.69
CA LYS A 133 6.84 23.03 -25.39
C LYS A 133 7.94 22.12 -24.84
N LYS A 134 9.15 22.68 -24.64
CA LYS A 134 10.29 21.92 -24.10
C LYS A 134 10.03 21.49 -22.67
N LYS A 135 9.53 22.37 -21.83
CA LYS A 135 9.17 22.08 -20.43
C LYS A 135 8.07 21.01 -20.31
N ILE A 136 7.08 21.02 -21.20
CA ILE A 136 6.04 19.98 -21.22
C ILE A 136 6.63 18.61 -21.58
N GLU A 137 7.57 18.56 -22.51
CA GLU A 137 8.24 17.29 -22.88
C GLU A 137 9.12 16.78 -21.73
N GLU A 138 9.89 17.64 -21.09
CA GLU A 138 10.71 17.31 -19.91
C GLU A 138 9.81 16.79 -18.77
N PHE A 139 8.73 17.50 -18.46
CA PHE A 139 7.76 17.08 -17.41
C PHE A 139 7.11 15.73 -17.72
N LYS A 140 6.75 15.46 -18.98
CA LYS A 140 6.19 14.16 -19.38
C LYS A 140 7.18 13.03 -19.14
N LEU A 141 8.45 13.19 -19.53
CA LEU A 141 9.48 12.18 -19.34
C LEU A 141 9.72 11.90 -17.85
N GLU A 142 9.74 12.93 -17.04
CA GLU A 142 9.89 12.83 -15.59
C GLU A 142 8.69 12.13 -14.95
N LEU A 143 7.47 12.50 -15.36
CA LEU A 143 6.24 11.86 -14.92
C LEU A 143 6.19 10.36 -15.28
N GLU A 144 6.58 9.98 -16.50
CA GLU A 144 6.66 8.57 -16.89
C GLU A 144 7.62 7.78 -16.02
N THR A 145 8.75 8.38 -15.64
CA THR A 145 9.74 7.76 -14.76
C THR A 145 9.18 7.55 -13.37
N ILE A 146 8.49 8.55 -12.82
CA ILE A 146 7.82 8.49 -11.51
C ILE A 146 6.73 7.41 -11.52
N LEU A 147 5.89 7.36 -12.56
CA LEU A 147 4.81 6.37 -12.68
C LEU A 147 5.35 4.93 -12.71
N LYS A 148 6.43 4.67 -13.44
CA LYS A 148 7.09 3.36 -13.46
C LYS A 148 7.65 2.97 -12.10
N ALA A 149 8.30 3.90 -11.42
CA ALA A 149 8.82 3.67 -10.07
C ALA A 149 7.70 3.36 -9.08
N GLN A 150 6.58 4.06 -9.16
CA GLN A 150 5.41 3.85 -8.31
C GLN A 150 4.73 2.50 -8.56
N GLN A 151 4.59 2.10 -9.83
CA GLN A 151 4.04 0.79 -10.14
C GLN A 151 4.90 -0.32 -9.53
N HIS A 152 6.21 -0.22 -9.62
CA HIS A 152 7.13 -1.17 -9.02
C HIS A 152 7.00 -1.22 -7.48
N ARG A 153 6.90 -0.07 -6.81
CA ARG A 153 6.70 -0.01 -5.35
C ARG A 153 5.36 -0.57 -4.91
N LYS A 154 4.30 -0.31 -5.68
CA LYS A 154 2.98 -0.93 -5.45
C LYS A 154 3.09 -2.46 -5.46
N GLU A 155 3.76 -3.00 -6.47
CA GLU A 155 3.96 -4.45 -6.60
C GLU A 155 4.77 -5.02 -5.43
N GLN A 156 5.82 -4.32 -5.00
CA GLN A 156 6.61 -4.70 -3.82
C GLN A 156 5.78 -4.68 -2.53
N ALA A 157 4.97 -3.64 -2.31
CA ALA A 157 4.13 -3.53 -1.12
C ALA A 157 3.08 -4.65 -1.09
N ILE A 158 2.42 -4.93 -2.21
CA ILE A 158 1.46 -6.04 -2.34
C ILE A 158 2.14 -7.38 -2.10
N ALA A 159 3.31 -7.63 -2.70
CA ALA A 159 4.04 -8.88 -2.54
C ALA A 159 4.42 -9.13 -1.08
N LYS A 160 4.90 -8.10 -0.36
CA LYS A 160 5.24 -8.22 1.05
C LYS A 160 4.03 -8.46 1.95
N PHE A 161 2.92 -7.82 1.66
CA PHE A 161 1.68 -8.05 2.41
C PHE A 161 1.14 -9.48 2.18
N LEU A 162 1.15 -9.96 0.95
CA LEU A 162 0.75 -11.33 0.63
C LEU A 162 1.69 -12.37 1.27
N GLU A 163 2.99 -12.11 1.29
CA GLU A 163 3.98 -12.95 1.99
C GLU A 163 3.61 -13.07 3.47
N PHE A 164 3.37 -11.94 4.14
CA PHE A 164 2.97 -11.92 5.54
C PHE A 164 1.64 -12.64 5.78
N GLN A 165 0.60 -12.39 4.96
CA GLN A 165 -0.68 -13.07 5.07
C GLN A 165 -0.54 -14.59 4.92
N ASN A 166 0.25 -15.05 3.96
CA ASN A 166 0.49 -16.46 3.72
C ASN A 166 1.19 -17.13 4.91
N ILE A 167 2.20 -16.47 5.48
CA ILE A 167 2.91 -16.95 6.68
C ILE A 167 1.93 -17.03 7.86
N ASN A 168 1.19 -15.95 8.13
CA ASN A 168 0.22 -15.92 9.21
C ASN A 168 -0.83 -17.04 9.05
N LYS A 169 -1.38 -17.21 7.84
CA LYS A 169 -2.37 -18.23 7.54
C LYS A 169 -1.80 -19.65 7.70
N LYS A 170 -0.57 -19.91 7.28
CA LYS A 170 0.09 -21.21 7.49
C LYS A 170 0.21 -21.51 8.98
N ILE A 171 0.69 -20.57 9.77
CA ILE A 171 0.86 -20.71 11.21
C ILE A 171 -0.50 -20.96 11.88
N THR A 172 -1.49 -20.13 11.58
CA THR A 172 -2.86 -20.26 12.13
C THR A 172 -3.47 -21.60 11.78
N ASN A 173 -3.42 -22.03 10.51
CA ASN A 173 -4.00 -23.29 10.07
C ASN A 173 -3.34 -24.51 10.73
N ASN A 174 -2.01 -24.53 10.86
CA ASN A 174 -1.32 -25.65 11.49
C ASN A 174 -1.67 -25.78 12.99
N PHE A 175 -1.75 -24.66 13.69
CA PHE A 175 -2.14 -24.71 15.10
C PHE A 175 -3.65 -24.97 15.29
N GLN A 176 -4.50 -24.47 14.37
CA GLN A 176 -5.92 -24.78 14.39
C GLN A 176 -6.18 -26.28 14.16
N GLN A 177 -5.50 -26.88 13.19
CA GLN A 177 -5.58 -28.33 12.96
C GLN A 177 -5.16 -29.14 14.20
N LEU A 178 -4.19 -28.65 14.97
CA LEU A 178 -3.80 -29.26 16.21
C LEU A 178 -4.91 -29.20 17.27
N LEU A 179 -5.59 -28.04 17.37
CA LEU A 179 -6.73 -27.84 18.28
C LEU A 179 -7.96 -28.66 17.91
N ASP A 180 -8.21 -28.85 16.60
CA ASP A 180 -9.40 -29.55 16.08
C ASP A 180 -9.31 -31.07 16.19
N GLN A 181 -8.15 -31.64 16.55
CA GLN A 181 -7.98 -33.08 16.66
C GLN A 181 -8.67 -33.73 17.88
N ASP A 182 -9.32 -32.94 18.73
CA ASP A 182 -10.03 -33.38 19.95
C ASP A 182 -9.16 -34.24 20.90
N ILE A 183 -7.85 -34.18 20.72
CA ILE A 183 -6.84 -34.91 21.48
C ILE A 183 -6.17 -33.95 22.43
N GLN A 184 -5.78 -34.42 23.58
CA GLN A 184 -5.00 -33.63 24.54
C GLN A 184 -3.67 -33.20 23.91
N ILE A 185 -3.50 -31.87 23.72
CA ILE A 185 -2.30 -31.28 23.14
C ILE A 185 -1.17 -31.27 24.17
N PHE A 186 -0.01 -31.76 23.76
CA PHE A 186 1.20 -31.72 24.58
C PHE A 186 2.24 -30.76 24.00
N CYS A 187 3.14 -30.32 24.87
CA CYS A 187 4.27 -29.47 24.47
C CYS A 187 5.06 -30.02 23.27
N LYS A 188 5.16 -31.34 23.14
CA LYS A 188 5.85 -32.03 22.04
C LYS A 188 5.16 -31.76 20.69
N ASP A 189 3.84 -31.69 20.67
CA ASP A 189 3.07 -31.49 19.44
C ASP A 189 3.29 -30.06 18.92
N ILE A 190 3.26 -29.06 19.83
CA ILE A 190 3.57 -27.68 19.48
C ILE A 190 5.03 -27.54 19.00
N LYS A 191 5.99 -28.22 19.65
CA LYS A 191 7.39 -28.20 19.21
C LYS A 191 7.57 -28.77 17.81
N ASN A 192 6.86 -29.85 17.49
CA ASN A 192 6.90 -30.45 16.16
C ASN A 192 6.31 -29.52 15.08
N VAL A 193 5.13 -28.94 15.36
CA VAL A 193 4.50 -27.95 14.44
C VAL A 193 5.40 -26.73 14.26
N LYS A 194 5.94 -26.17 15.36
CA LYS A 194 6.89 -25.04 15.29
C LYS A 194 8.09 -25.37 14.42
N LYS A 195 8.73 -26.51 14.65
CA LYS A 195 9.93 -26.92 13.90
C LYS A 195 9.62 -27.02 12.40
N HIS A 196 8.52 -27.66 12.05
CA HIS A 196 8.09 -27.81 10.66
C HIS A 196 7.80 -26.45 9.99
N LEU A 197 7.10 -25.57 10.70
CA LEU A 197 6.83 -24.21 10.22
C LEU A 197 8.11 -23.39 9.98
N LEU A 198 9.08 -23.46 10.91
CA LEU A 198 10.35 -22.73 10.75
C LEU A 198 11.18 -23.29 9.59
N GLU A 199 11.20 -24.61 9.38
CA GLU A 199 11.88 -25.23 8.24
C GLU A 199 11.23 -24.88 6.89
N GLU A 200 9.92 -24.60 6.85
CA GLU A 200 9.21 -24.20 5.64
C GLU A 200 9.25 -22.69 5.33
N LEU A 201 9.48 -21.87 6.35
CA LEU A 201 9.36 -20.40 6.24
C LEU A 201 10.72 -19.69 6.17
N VAL A 202 11.80 -20.37 6.48
CA VAL A 202 13.18 -19.88 6.39
C VAL A 202 13.87 -20.48 5.18
#